data_53312360eaf8ae09c212223fdf58332e
#
_entry.id   53312360eaf8ae09c212223fdf58332e
#
_cell.length_a   1.000
_cell.length_b   1.000
_cell.length_c   1.000
_cell.angle_alpha   90.00
_cell.angle_beta   90.00
_cell.angle_gamma   90.00
#
_symmetry.space_group_name_H-M   'P 1'
#
loop_
_entity.id
_entity.type
_entity.pdbx_description
1 polymer ?
#
loop_
_entity_poly.entity_id
_entity_poly.type
_entity_poly.pdbx_seq_one_letter_code
_entity_poly.pdbx_strand_id
1 'polypeptide(L)'
;MKLLTLLKDLPSHTLTGSPQVKISHLECDSRRILPGSCYIALKGTRADGHEFIPEAIRRGACAVVAEMPCTQEAREAGVSWVEVNDSRLAVSLMGAAWNGRPSRHMTMIGVTGTNGKTTTAYIAHSLLKQSWLRAGLIGTIAYDNGEEITPSTHTTPGPLELEHLLKEMYENGCRGVSMEVSSHALDQERVAGINFNVGIFTNLTQDHLDYHHTMENYFQAKAKLFEQMAQDTRSRRKPVAVINIDDAYGRRLAEMFSGRMTVKTYGSALGADFRMLVHHATAKGSEYELEYKGKSYLVRVPLIGKFNMYNSLAALAAVICAGIPVRDAIANLQNIPQVPGRLELFTHPGGAQIFIDYAHTPDALENVCKTLKELCSRRLITVFGCGGDRDRGNRPRMGAAAARLSDACIVTSDNPRSEEPLSIISQIAAGMPEGRYAIIPDRARAIATAIDQARLGDIVLIAGKGHENYQELSTGRIDFSDAKEVRRNMFIKEREEFPQA
;
A
#
# COMPACT_ATOMS: atom_id res chain seq x y z
N MET A 1 -6.70 4.88 -31.33
CA MET A 1 -7.77 5.84 -30.92
C MET A 1 -7.47 7.20 -31.56
N LYS A 2 -8.45 8.10 -31.76
CA LYS A 2 -8.16 9.47 -32.23
C LYS A 2 -7.65 10.34 -31.08
N LEU A 3 -6.69 11.22 -31.34
CA LEU A 3 -6.12 12.15 -30.35
C LEU A 3 -7.22 12.96 -29.64
N LEU A 4 -8.17 13.52 -30.41
CA LEU A 4 -9.31 14.27 -29.85
C LEU A 4 -10.08 13.50 -28.75
N THR A 5 -10.20 12.18 -28.87
CA THR A 5 -10.90 11.35 -27.87
C THR A 5 -10.10 11.25 -26.56
N LEU A 6 -8.79 11.25 -26.65
CA LEU A 6 -7.88 11.23 -25.49
C LEU A 6 -7.88 12.55 -24.72
N LEU A 7 -8.05 13.66 -25.45
CA LEU A 7 -8.00 15.02 -24.89
C LEU A 7 -9.30 15.45 -24.20
N LYS A 8 -10.38 14.70 -24.38
CA LYS A 8 -11.74 15.11 -23.95
C LYS A 8 -11.85 15.46 -22.46
N ASP A 9 -11.09 14.79 -21.60
CA ASP A 9 -11.17 14.99 -20.14
C ASP A 9 -10.04 15.93 -19.62
N LEU A 10 -9.15 16.42 -20.48
CA LEU A 10 -8.13 17.39 -20.06
C LEU A 10 -8.76 18.75 -19.75
N PRO A 11 -8.51 19.32 -18.56
CA PRO A 11 -9.18 20.54 -18.12
C PRO A 11 -8.82 21.77 -18.98
N SER A 12 -7.56 21.86 -19.44
CA SER A 12 -7.07 22.91 -20.32
C SER A 12 -5.89 22.39 -21.16
N HIS A 13 -5.87 22.68 -22.43
CA HIS A 13 -4.77 22.34 -23.33
C HIS A 13 -4.81 23.19 -24.59
N THR A 14 -3.66 23.38 -25.22
CA THR A 14 -3.56 23.97 -26.54
C THR A 14 -3.10 22.91 -27.53
N LEU A 15 -3.82 22.75 -28.63
CA LEU A 15 -3.48 21.80 -29.69
C LEU A 15 -2.93 22.50 -30.91
N THR A 16 -1.74 22.11 -31.35
CA THR A 16 -1.13 22.44 -32.62
C THR A 16 -1.07 21.20 -33.49
N GLY A 17 -1.59 21.24 -34.72
CA GLY A 17 -1.67 20.09 -35.63
C GLY A 17 -3.07 19.44 -35.67
N SER A 18 -3.16 18.18 -36.09
CA SER A 18 -4.41 17.51 -36.37
C SER A 18 -5.03 16.82 -35.10
N PRO A 19 -6.25 17.18 -34.70
CA PRO A 19 -6.97 16.44 -33.63
C PRO A 19 -7.41 15.03 -34.05
N GLN A 20 -7.40 14.73 -35.33
CA GLN A 20 -7.86 13.48 -35.93
C GLN A 20 -6.76 12.41 -36.06
N VAL A 21 -5.49 12.77 -35.71
CA VAL A 21 -4.40 11.82 -35.78
C VAL A 21 -4.74 10.56 -34.98
N LYS A 22 -4.48 9.39 -35.59
CA LYS A 22 -4.76 8.09 -34.99
C LYS A 22 -3.58 7.65 -34.13
N ILE A 23 -3.79 7.55 -32.86
CA ILE A 23 -2.81 7.08 -31.87
C ILE A 23 -2.90 5.55 -31.77
N SER A 24 -1.75 4.88 -31.86
CA SER A 24 -1.59 3.42 -31.70
C SER A 24 -1.18 3.02 -30.29
N HIS A 25 -0.40 3.85 -29.57
CA HIS A 25 0.11 3.60 -28.23
C HIS A 25 0.23 4.92 -27.44
N LEU A 26 0.08 4.84 -26.10
CA LEU A 26 0.49 5.92 -25.18
C LEU A 26 1.77 5.50 -24.47
N GLU A 27 2.77 6.37 -24.45
CA GLU A 27 4.06 6.04 -23.87
C GLU A 27 4.72 7.26 -23.22
N CYS A 28 5.37 7.04 -22.05
CA CYS A 28 6.15 8.05 -21.34
C CYS A 28 7.66 7.78 -21.40
N ASP A 29 8.09 6.64 -21.93
CA ASP A 29 9.50 6.28 -22.12
C ASP A 29 9.84 6.38 -23.61
N SER A 30 10.72 7.35 -23.96
CA SER A 30 11.14 7.58 -25.35
C SER A 30 11.74 6.36 -26.02
N ARG A 31 12.35 5.46 -25.25
CA ARG A 31 12.97 4.21 -25.73
C ARG A 31 11.95 3.17 -26.20
N ARG A 32 10.69 3.27 -25.73
CA ARG A 32 9.58 2.37 -26.06
C ARG A 32 8.64 2.91 -27.13
N ILE A 33 8.94 4.06 -27.70
CA ILE A 33 8.15 4.65 -28.77
C ILE A 33 8.18 3.77 -30.02
N LEU A 34 6.98 3.53 -30.54
CA LEU A 34 6.71 2.85 -31.79
C LEU A 34 6.04 3.83 -32.78
N PRO A 35 6.08 3.60 -34.11
CA PRO A 35 5.38 4.42 -35.09
C PRO A 35 3.88 4.56 -34.75
N GLY A 36 3.40 5.80 -34.75
CA GLY A 36 2.03 6.13 -34.38
C GLY A 36 1.78 6.29 -32.88
N SER A 37 2.81 6.25 -32.03
CA SER A 37 2.68 6.52 -30.60
C SER A 37 2.38 8.00 -30.31
N CYS A 38 1.70 8.23 -29.19
CA CYS A 38 1.68 9.54 -28.51
C CYS A 38 2.68 9.49 -27.35
N TYR A 39 3.71 10.33 -27.44
CA TYR A 39 4.69 10.50 -26.36
C TYR A 39 4.22 11.56 -25.38
N ILE A 40 4.22 11.23 -24.08
CA ILE A 40 3.87 12.16 -23.00
C ILE A 40 5.13 12.46 -22.21
N ALA A 41 5.66 13.67 -22.36
CA ALA A 41 6.88 14.11 -21.70
C ALA A 41 6.62 14.42 -20.23
N LEU A 42 7.19 13.63 -19.33
CA LEU A 42 7.05 13.79 -17.89
C LEU A 42 8.32 14.35 -17.26
N LYS A 43 8.19 15.34 -16.41
CA LYS A 43 9.28 15.81 -15.57
C LYS A 43 9.54 14.80 -14.43
N GLY A 44 10.53 13.95 -14.62
CA GLY A 44 10.91 12.92 -13.66
C GLY A 44 11.81 13.47 -12.53
N THR A 45 12.13 12.62 -11.55
CA THR A 45 13.04 12.95 -10.44
C THR A 45 14.52 12.86 -10.84
N ARG A 46 14.86 12.08 -11.86
CA ARG A 46 16.24 11.88 -12.35
C ARG A 46 16.53 12.47 -13.71
N ALA A 47 15.52 12.61 -14.55
CA ALA A 47 15.63 13.15 -15.91
C ALA A 47 14.35 13.88 -16.28
N ASP A 48 14.45 14.90 -17.11
CA ASP A 48 13.28 15.59 -17.68
C ASP A 48 12.91 14.93 -19.02
N GLY A 49 11.70 14.36 -19.08
CA GLY A 49 11.19 13.73 -20.30
C GLY A 49 11.10 14.65 -21.50
N HIS A 50 11.04 15.96 -21.28
CA HIS A 50 11.04 16.95 -22.37
C HIS A 50 12.34 16.96 -23.20
N GLU A 51 13.47 16.59 -22.62
CA GLU A 51 14.75 16.45 -23.29
C GLU A 51 14.76 15.32 -24.35
N PHE A 52 13.87 14.33 -24.18
CA PHE A 52 13.78 13.18 -25.09
C PHE A 52 12.72 13.31 -26.19
N ILE A 53 12.07 14.47 -26.31
CA ILE A 53 11.07 14.73 -27.36
C ILE A 53 11.67 14.54 -28.78
N PRO A 54 12.86 15.06 -29.10
CA PRO A 54 13.45 14.84 -30.41
C PRO A 54 13.69 13.36 -30.74
N GLU A 55 14.09 12.56 -29.75
CA GLU A 55 14.23 11.13 -29.93
C GLU A 55 12.88 10.45 -30.17
N ALA A 56 11.86 10.81 -29.42
CA ALA A 56 10.51 10.26 -29.58
C ALA A 56 9.94 10.55 -30.98
N ILE A 57 10.15 11.75 -31.51
CA ILE A 57 9.77 12.14 -32.88
C ILE A 57 10.51 11.29 -33.91
N ARG A 58 11.84 11.16 -33.80
CA ARG A 58 12.64 10.32 -34.71
C ARG A 58 12.22 8.85 -34.69
N ARG A 59 11.72 8.33 -33.57
CA ARG A 59 11.19 6.96 -33.40
C ARG A 59 9.77 6.80 -33.94
N GLY A 60 9.14 7.89 -34.42
CA GLY A 60 7.83 7.85 -35.06
C GLY A 60 6.64 8.18 -34.13
N ALA A 61 6.87 8.96 -33.08
CA ALA A 61 5.78 9.57 -32.36
C ALA A 61 4.98 10.48 -33.30
N CYS A 62 3.67 10.27 -33.40
CA CYS A 62 2.77 11.08 -34.22
C CYS A 62 2.08 12.19 -33.44
N ALA A 63 2.16 12.13 -32.10
CA ALA A 63 1.71 13.18 -31.20
C ALA A 63 2.65 13.29 -29.98
N VAL A 64 2.75 14.50 -29.43
CA VAL A 64 3.52 14.81 -28.22
C VAL A 64 2.63 15.61 -27.26
N VAL A 65 2.68 15.26 -25.97
CA VAL A 65 2.08 16.02 -24.87
C VAL A 65 3.21 16.56 -24.00
N ALA A 66 3.26 17.87 -23.77
CA ALA A 66 4.36 18.52 -23.07
C ALA A 66 3.92 19.79 -22.32
N GLU A 67 4.70 20.18 -21.31
CA GLU A 67 4.52 21.44 -20.53
C GLU A 67 5.26 22.61 -21.18
N MET A 68 5.43 22.61 -22.50
CA MET A 68 6.11 23.63 -23.24
C MET A 68 5.47 23.84 -24.62
N PRO A 69 5.65 25.03 -25.25
CA PRO A 69 5.14 25.30 -26.56
C PRO A 69 5.69 24.35 -27.64
N CYS A 70 4.90 24.17 -28.70
CA CYS A 70 5.29 23.35 -29.84
C CYS A 70 6.63 23.79 -30.44
N THR A 71 7.58 22.85 -30.56
CA THR A 71 8.89 23.10 -31.14
C THR A 71 8.82 23.22 -32.67
N GLN A 72 9.82 23.88 -33.28
CA GLN A 72 9.90 23.98 -34.75
C GLN A 72 10.11 22.60 -35.39
N GLU A 73 10.95 21.74 -34.79
CA GLU A 73 11.19 20.37 -35.24
C GLU A 73 9.89 19.55 -35.29
N ALA A 74 9.03 19.66 -34.25
CA ALA A 74 7.74 18.97 -34.20
C ALA A 74 6.79 19.45 -35.32
N ARG A 75 6.77 20.74 -35.60
CA ARG A 75 5.98 21.32 -36.71
C ARG A 75 6.45 20.84 -38.08
N GLU A 76 7.76 20.84 -38.32
CA GLU A 76 8.39 20.37 -39.56
C GLU A 76 8.15 18.88 -39.79
N ALA A 77 8.17 18.09 -38.69
CA ALA A 77 7.85 16.66 -38.71
C ALA A 77 6.36 16.36 -38.85
N GLY A 78 5.47 17.36 -38.79
CA GLY A 78 4.01 17.16 -38.86
C GLY A 78 3.40 16.46 -37.63
N VAL A 79 4.09 16.51 -36.51
CA VAL A 79 3.65 15.89 -35.25
C VAL A 79 2.56 16.76 -34.59
N SER A 80 1.47 16.14 -34.13
CA SER A 80 0.44 16.86 -33.38
C SER A 80 0.96 17.14 -31.96
N TRP A 81 0.88 18.40 -31.54
CA TRP A 81 1.40 18.84 -30.26
C TRP A 81 0.29 19.29 -29.33
N VAL A 82 0.31 18.76 -28.12
CA VAL A 82 -0.62 19.11 -27.04
C VAL A 82 0.16 19.77 -25.92
N GLU A 83 0.03 21.07 -25.78
CA GLU A 83 0.59 21.83 -24.66
C GLU A 83 -0.38 21.76 -23.49
N VAL A 84 0.13 21.37 -22.31
CA VAL A 84 -0.60 21.21 -21.07
C VAL A 84 0.10 21.92 -19.92
N ASN A 85 -0.64 22.26 -18.86
CA ASN A 85 -0.06 22.85 -17.64
C ASN A 85 0.58 21.81 -16.72
N ASP A 86 0.12 20.54 -16.81
CA ASP A 86 0.57 19.42 -15.98
C ASP A 86 0.51 18.13 -16.79
N SER A 87 1.67 17.64 -17.17
CA SER A 87 1.79 16.40 -17.94
C SER A 87 1.53 15.14 -17.11
N ARG A 88 1.69 15.19 -15.77
CA ARG A 88 1.34 14.08 -14.87
C ARG A 88 -0.18 13.91 -14.79
N LEU A 89 -0.92 15.00 -14.67
CA LEU A 89 -2.37 14.99 -14.77
C LEU A 89 -2.82 14.49 -16.15
N ALA A 90 -2.18 15.00 -17.21
CA ALA A 90 -2.52 14.62 -18.56
C ALA A 90 -2.35 13.12 -18.82
N VAL A 91 -1.24 12.50 -18.42
CA VAL A 91 -1.01 11.06 -18.64
C VAL A 91 -2.06 10.21 -17.92
N SER A 92 -2.48 10.59 -16.71
CA SER A 92 -3.50 9.86 -15.94
C SER A 92 -4.86 9.92 -16.62
N LEU A 93 -5.30 11.11 -17.03
CA LEU A 93 -6.57 11.29 -17.73
C LEU A 93 -6.60 10.64 -19.11
N MET A 94 -5.52 10.75 -19.86
CA MET A 94 -5.38 10.12 -21.19
C MET A 94 -5.27 8.60 -21.07
N GLY A 95 -4.58 8.07 -20.05
CA GLY A 95 -4.51 6.65 -19.75
C GLY A 95 -5.89 6.06 -19.44
N ALA A 96 -6.68 6.76 -18.62
CA ALA A 96 -8.07 6.39 -18.35
C ALA A 96 -8.92 6.38 -19.63
N ALA A 97 -8.81 7.42 -20.44
CA ALA A 97 -9.51 7.53 -21.72
C ALA A 97 -9.10 6.41 -22.69
N TRP A 98 -7.81 6.09 -22.76
CA TRP A 98 -7.26 5.01 -23.60
C TRP A 98 -7.82 3.65 -23.24
N ASN A 99 -7.98 3.36 -21.95
CA ASN A 99 -8.49 2.10 -21.42
C ASN A 99 -10.03 2.06 -21.27
N GLY A 100 -10.75 3.08 -21.75
CA GLY A 100 -12.23 3.11 -21.70
C GLY A 100 -12.80 3.51 -20.33
N ARG A 101 -11.99 4.10 -19.45
CA ARG A 101 -12.38 4.58 -18.10
C ARG A 101 -12.98 3.47 -17.23
N PRO A 102 -12.26 2.37 -16.98
CA PRO A 102 -12.77 1.19 -16.31
C PRO A 102 -13.29 1.48 -14.90
N SER A 103 -12.66 2.42 -14.17
CA SER A 103 -13.08 2.81 -12.83
C SER A 103 -14.53 3.35 -12.74
N ARG A 104 -15.12 3.82 -13.85
CA ARG A 104 -16.53 4.26 -13.90
C ARG A 104 -17.53 3.11 -13.88
N HIS A 105 -17.07 1.90 -14.12
CA HIS A 105 -17.89 0.69 -14.24
C HIS A 105 -17.76 -0.24 -13.05
N MET A 106 -16.82 0.02 -12.16
CA MET A 106 -16.54 -0.75 -10.94
C MET A 106 -16.70 0.13 -9.71
N THR A 107 -16.91 -0.48 -8.55
CA THR A 107 -16.86 0.23 -7.26
C THR A 107 -15.41 0.34 -6.81
N MET A 108 -14.87 1.56 -6.76
CA MET A 108 -13.48 1.83 -6.40
C MET A 108 -13.37 2.24 -4.92
N ILE A 109 -12.58 1.50 -4.13
CA ILE A 109 -12.23 1.84 -2.75
C ILE A 109 -10.76 2.20 -2.70
N GLY A 110 -10.44 3.46 -2.41
CA GLY A 110 -9.05 3.94 -2.24
C GLY A 110 -8.68 4.07 -0.77
N VAL A 111 -7.53 3.54 -0.37
CA VAL A 111 -7.05 3.57 1.02
C VAL A 111 -5.77 4.39 1.13
N THR A 112 -5.82 5.50 1.86
CA THR A 112 -4.63 6.31 2.17
C THR A 112 -4.42 6.47 3.68
N GLY A 113 -3.22 6.87 4.05
CA GLY A 113 -2.76 7.05 5.43
C GLY A 113 -1.27 6.70 5.56
N THR A 114 -0.68 6.82 6.74
CA THR A 114 0.69 6.36 7.00
C THR A 114 0.71 4.85 7.18
N ASN A 115 -0.01 4.35 8.17
CA ASN A 115 -0.08 2.95 8.55
C ASN A 115 -1.45 2.34 8.23
N GLY A 116 -1.49 1.00 8.05
CA GLY A 116 -2.72 0.25 7.88
C GLY A 116 -3.28 0.17 6.46
N LYS A 117 -2.72 0.88 5.47
CA LYS A 117 -3.21 0.86 4.07
C LYS A 117 -3.33 -0.55 3.53
N THR A 118 -2.26 -1.32 3.56
CA THR A 118 -2.19 -2.68 3.02
C THR A 118 -3.20 -3.60 3.66
N THR A 119 -3.23 -3.64 5.00
CA THR A 119 -4.17 -4.49 5.74
C THR A 119 -5.61 -4.10 5.44
N THR A 120 -5.93 -2.80 5.48
CA THR A 120 -7.28 -2.29 5.20
C THR A 120 -7.71 -2.60 3.77
N ALA A 121 -6.84 -2.38 2.77
CA ALA A 121 -7.13 -2.69 1.37
C ALA A 121 -7.34 -4.20 1.16
N TYR A 122 -6.52 -5.04 1.80
CA TYR A 122 -6.64 -6.49 1.71
C TYR A 122 -7.93 -7.01 2.35
N ILE A 123 -8.31 -6.50 3.52
CA ILE A 123 -9.59 -6.81 4.17
C ILE A 123 -10.76 -6.38 3.29
N ALA A 124 -10.75 -5.14 2.79
CA ALA A 124 -11.80 -4.62 1.92
C ALA A 124 -11.94 -5.46 0.65
N HIS A 125 -10.82 -5.83 0.01
CA HIS A 125 -10.81 -6.75 -1.14
C HIS A 125 -11.46 -8.10 -0.80
N SER A 126 -11.08 -8.71 0.33
CA SER A 126 -11.65 -10.00 0.75
C SER A 126 -13.17 -9.90 0.98
N LEU A 127 -13.64 -8.83 1.61
CA LEU A 127 -15.07 -8.58 1.82
C LEU A 127 -15.83 -8.36 0.50
N LEU A 128 -15.24 -7.62 -0.44
CA LEU A 128 -15.79 -7.43 -1.79
C LEU A 128 -15.89 -8.76 -2.53
N LYS A 129 -14.81 -9.56 -2.51
CA LYS A 129 -14.72 -10.86 -3.21
C LYS A 129 -15.75 -11.85 -2.69
N GLN A 130 -15.95 -11.92 -1.36
CA GLN A 130 -16.97 -12.77 -0.74
C GLN A 130 -18.41 -12.30 -1.08
N SER A 131 -18.62 -11.00 -1.26
CA SER A 131 -19.95 -10.44 -1.53
C SER A 131 -20.30 -10.39 -3.02
N TRP A 132 -19.32 -10.23 -3.91
CA TRP A 132 -19.54 -9.99 -5.34
C TRP A 132 -18.87 -11.01 -6.26
N LEU A 133 -18.31 -12.09 -5.72
CA LEU A 133 -17.61 -13.18 -6.39
C LEU A 133 -16.25 -12.79 -6.99
N ARG A 134 -16.15 -11.63 -7.68
CA ARG A 134 -14.90 -11.13 -8.26
C ARG A 134 -14.65 -9.70 -7.82
N ALA A 135 -13.45 -9.48 -7.31
CA ALA A 135 -12.96 -8.17 -6.90
C ALA A 135 -11.47 -8.06 -7.24
N GLY A 136 -11.02 -6.85 -7.54
CA GLY A 136 -9.61 -6.54 -7.78
C GLY A 136 -8.91 -6.02 -6.53
N LEU A 137 -7.60 -6.23 -6.46
CA LEU A 137 -6.71 -5.66 -5.46
C LEU A 137 -5.51 -5.00 -6.15
N ILE A 138 -5.17 -3.78 -5.73
CA ILE A 138 -3.92 -3.10 -6.11
C ILE A 138 -3.25 -2.62 -4.85
N GLY A 139 -2.09 -3.17 -4.52
CA GLY A 139 -1.41 -2.80 -3.28
C GLY A 139 0.03 -3.30 -3.19
N THR A 140 0.63 -3.08 -2.05
CA THR A 140 2.04 -3.37 -1.79
C THR A 140 2.38 -4.86 -1.93
N ILE A 141 1.45 -5.75 -1.59
CA ILE A 141 1.70 -7.20 -1.58
C ILE A 141 1.57 -7.79 -2.98
N ALA A 142 0.47 -7.49 -3.67
CA ALA A 142 0.12 -8.11 -4.94
C ALA A 142 -0.89 -7.26 -5.71
N TYR A 143 -1.05 -7.58 -7.00
CA TYR A 143 -2.17 -7.19 -7.83
C TYR A 143 -3.02 -8.44 -8.10
N ASP A 144 -4.31 -8.39 -7.72
CA ASP A 144 -5.31 -9.43 -8.05
C ASP A 144 -6.24 -8.85 -9.12
N ASN A 145 -6.16 -9.34 -10.35
CA ASN A 145 -7.01 -8.86 -11.45
C ASN A 145 -8.35 -9.60 -11.56
N GLY A 146 -8.66 -10.42 -10.56
CA GLY A 146 -9.89 -11.23 -10.50
C GLY A 146 -9.74 -12.65 -11.07
N GLU A 147 -8.68 -12.93 -11.82
CA GLU A 147 -8.33 -14.25 -12.35
C GLU A 147 -6.94 -14.70 -11.88
N GLU A 148 -5.98 -13.79 -11.88
CA GLU A 148 -4.60 -14.06 -11.51
C GLU A 148 -4.12 -13.07 -10.43
N ILE A 149 -3.24 -13.55 -9.54
CA ILE A 149 -2.54 -12.76 -8.53
C ILE A 149 -1.08 -12.66 -8.92
N THR A 150 -0.62 -11.45 -9.21
CA THR A 150 0.77 -11.17 -9.59
C THR A 150 1.50 -10.36 -8.51
N PRO A 151 2.82 -10.55 -8.35
CA PRO A 151 3.61 -9.71 -7.46
C PRO A 151 3.51 -8.23 -7.83
N SER A 152 3.36 -7.36 -6.84
CA SER A 152 3.32 -5.93 -7.09
C SER A 152 4.70 -5.36 -7.46
N THR A 153 4.71 -4.39 -8.36
CA THR A 153 5.90 -3.57 -8.68
C THR A 153 6.00 -2.35 -7.76
N HIS A 154 4.85 -1.79 -7.41
CA HIS A 154 4.70 -0.60 -6.56
C HIS A 154 3.42 -0.68 -5.74
N THR A 155 3.39 -0.03 -4.57
CA THR A 155 2.16 0.12 -3.77
C THR A 155 1.01 0.71 -4.58
N THR A 156 1.32 1.71 -5.42
CA THR A 156 0.41 2.32 -6.38
C THR A 156 1.18 2.46 -7.69
N PRO A 157 0.82 1.73 -8.76
CA PRO A 157 1.51 1.74 -10.05
C PRO A 157 1.57 3.11 -10.73
N GLY A 158 2.36 3.21 -11.79
CA GLY A 158 2.32 4.36 -12.68
C GLY A 158 0.97 4.46 -13.42
N PRO A 159 0.58 5.66 -13.90
CA PRO A 159 -0.78 5.91 -14.38
C PRO A 159 -1.19 5.02 -15.56
N LEU A 160 -0.31 4.75 -16.52
CA LEU A 160 -0.64 3.89 -17.67
C LEU A 160 -0.79 2.42 -17.26
N GLU A 161 0.10 1.91 -16.40
CA GLU A 161 0.03 0.56 -15.84
C GLU A 161 -1.24 0.38 -14.99
N LEU A 162 -1.55 1.38 -14.16
CA LEU A 162 -2.71 1.38 -13.29
C LEU A 162 -4.03 1.29 -14.08
N GLU A 163 -4.18 2.11 -15.12
CA GLU A 163 -5.37 2.09 -15.96
C GLU A 163 -5.48 0.80 -16.79
N HIS A 164 -4.35 0.20 -17.18
CA HIS A 164 -4.33 -1.09 -17.84
C HIS A 164 -4.80 -2.22 -16.89
N LEU A 165 -4.28 -2.27 -15.67
CA LEU A 165 -4.73 -3.21 -14.63
C LEU A 165 -6.23 -3.07 -14.34
N LEU A 166 -6.74 -1.85 -14.24
CA LEU A 166 -8.16 -1.62 -14.03
C LEU A 166 -9.01 -2.08 -15.21
N LYS A 167 -8.52 -1.96 -16.44
CA LYS A 167 -9.17 -2.50 -17.63
C LYS A 167 -9.23 -4.03 -17.58
N GLU A 168 -8.11 -4.69 -17.27
CA GLU A 168 -8.09 -6.16 -17.11
C GLU A 168 -9.08 -6.61 -16.03
N MET A 169 -9.09 -5.96 -14.85
CA MET A 169 -10.05 -6.25 -13.79
C MET A 169 -11.49 -6.14 -14.26
N TYR A 170 -11.81 -5.09 -15.03
CA TYR A 170 -13.14 -4.90 -15.57
C TYR A 170 -13.51 -5.99 -16.58
N GLU A 171 -12.61 -6.33 -17.50
CA GLU A 171 -12.78 -7.38 -18.52
C GLU A 171 -12.91 -8.76 -17.87
N ASN A 172 -12.20 -9.03 -16.78
CA ASN A 172 -12.31 -10.25 -15.97
C ASN A 172 -13.58 -10.28 -15.08
N GLY A 173 -14.44 -9.26 -15.15
CA GLY A 173 -15.72 -9.22 -14.45
C GLY A 173 -15.66 -8.80 -13.00
N CYS A 174 -14.59 -8.15 -12.56
CA CYS A 174 -14.54 -7.54 -11.22
C CYS A 174 -15.61 -6.44 -11.10
N ARG A 175 -16.37 -6.46 -10.00
CA ARG A 175 -17.39 -5.44 -9.70
C ARG A 175 -16.89 -4.38 -8.74
N GLY A 176 -15.84 -4.66 -8.00
CA GLY A 176 -15.20 -3.73 -7.09
C GLY A 176 -13.70 -3.92 -7.06
N VAL A 177 -13.00 -2.86 -6.74
CA VAL A 177 -11.55 -2.84 -6.59
C VAL A 177 -11.20 -2.12 -5.30
N SER A 178 -10.36 -2.74 -4.48
CA SER A 178 -9.73 -2.10 -3.34
C SER A 178 -8.28 -1.80 -3.67
N MET A 179 -7.84 -0.55 -3.45
CA MET A 179 -6.47 -0.18 -3.77
C MET A 179 -5.81 0.70 -2.73
N GLU A 180 -4.52 0.50 -2.54
CA GLU A 180 -3.69 1.40 -1.76
C GLU A 180 -3.38 2.66 -2.59
N VAL A 181 -3.58 3.82 -1.98
CA VAL A 181 -3.28 5.12 -2.58
C VAL A 181 -2.19 5.81 -1.76
N SER A 182 -0.95 5.71 -2.22
CA SER A 182 0.20 6.31 -1.54
C SER A 182 0.22 7.82 -1.71
N SER A 183 0.85 8.54 -0.75
CA SER A 183 1.01 9.99 -0.85
C SER A 183 1.83 10.42 -2.08
N HIS A 184 2.84 9.63 -2.45
CA HIS A 184 3.61 9.84 -3.68
C HIS A 184 2.73 9.73 -4.93
N ALA A 185 1.83 8.74 -4.98
CA ALA A 185 0.93 8.57 -6.12
C ALA A 185 -0.06 9.73 -6.24
N LEU A 186 -0.55 10.24 -5.11
CA LEU A 186 -1.42 11.42 -5.07
C LEU A 186 -0.68 12.68 -5.48
N ASP A 187 0.54 12.87 -4.97
CA ASP A 187 1.34 14.05 -5.31
C ASP A 187 1.79 14.05 -6.78
N GLN A 188 2.02 12.87 -7.34
CA GLN A 188 2.39 12.68 -8.73
C GLN A 188 1.19 12.47 -9.67
N GLU A 189 -0.02 12.75 -9.25
CA GLU A 189 -1.27 12.67 -10.02
C GLU A 189 -1.53 11.27 -10.67
N ARG A 190 -0.91 10.18 -10.14
CA ARG A 190 -1.00 8.83 -10.74
C ARG A 190 -2.42 8.28 -10.77
N VAL A 191 -3.28 8.72 -9.86
CA VAL A 191 -4.66 8.24 -9.68
C VAL A 191 -5.71 9.24 -10.15
N ALA A 192 -5.31 10.35 -10.79
CA ALA A 192 -6.21 11.42 -11.23
C ALA A 192 -7.27 10.95 -12.25
N GLY A 193 -6.99 9.87 -13.00
CA GLY A 193 -7.93 9.25 -13.93
C GLY A 193 -9.01 8.39 -13.28
N ILE A 194 -8.89 8.07 -11.98
CA ILE A 194 -9.74 7.11 -11.28
C ILE A 194 -10.96 7.79 -10.63
N ASN A 195 -12.13 7.20 -10.77
CA ASN A 195 -13.34 7.62 -10.07
C ASN A 195 -13.52 6.80 -8.79
N PHE A 196 -13.12 7.32 -7.63
CA PHE A 196 -13.30 6.65 -6.35
C PHE A 196 -14.73 6.81 -5.82
N ASN A 197 -15.33 5.69 -5.40
CA ASN A 197 -16.64 5.68 -4.74
C ASN A 197 -16.51 5.81 -3.22
N VAL A 198 -15.44 5.23 -2.66
CA VAL A 198 -15.11 5.32 -1.23
C VAL A 198 -13.63 5.62 -1.07
N GLY A 199 -13.31 6.63 -0.29
CA GLY A 199 -11.94 6.96 0.13
C GLY A 199 -11.77 6.72 1.63
N ILE A 200 -10.75 5.98 2.04
CA ILE A 200 -10.44 5.70 3.44
C ILE A 200 -9.21 6.49 3.85
N PHE A 201 -9.30 7.18 5.00
CA PHE A 201 -8.15 7.75 5.69
C PHE A 201 -7.92 7.01 7.01
N THR A 202 -6.75 6.36 7.14
CA THR A 202 -6.44 5.55 8.32
C THR A 202 -5.80 6.35 9.45
N ASN A 203 -4.70 7.04 9.20
CA ASN A 203 -3.95 7.86 10.17
C ASN A 203 -2.84 8.65 9.49
N LEU A 204 -2.23 9.60 10.22
CA LEU A 204 -1.02 10.29 9.78
C LEU A 204 -0.01 10.37 10.91
N THR A 205 1.12 9.68 10.76
CA THR A 205 2.31 9.76 11.62
C THR A 205 3.53 10.14 10.80
N GLN A 206 4.65 10.46 11.46
CA GLN A 206 5.87 10.88 10.77
C GLN A 206 6.41 9.78 9.86
N ASP A 207 6.43 10.06 8.56
CA ASP A 207 7.00 9.22 7.51
C ASP A 207 7.23 10.05 6.24
N HIS A 208 8.09 9.59 5.31
CA HIS A 208 8.30 10.20 3.99
C HIS A 208 8.63 11.71 4.00
N LEU A 209 9.26 12.24 5.08
CA LEU A 209 9.66 13.64 5.14
C LEU A 209 10.88 13.96 4.26
N ASP A 210 11.62 12.97 3.83
CA ASP A 210 12.62 13.06 2.76
C ASP A 210 12.01 13.54 1.43
N TYR A 211 10.76 13.19 1.16
CA TYR A 211 10.01 13.59 -0.04
C TYR A 211 9.09 14.79 0.22
N HIS A 212 8.26 14.73 1.26
CA HIS A 212 7.24 15.76 1.53
C HIS A 212 7.76 16.96 2.31
N HIS A 213 8.96 16.87 2.92
CA HIS A 213 9.65 17.86 3.72
C HIS A 213 8.96 18.25 5.03
N THR A 214 7.64 18.38 5.08
CA THR A 214 6.86 18.74 6.27
C THR A 214 5.66 17.81 6.46
N MET A 215 5.22 17.68 7.72
CA MET A 215 3.97 16.95 8.02
C MET A 215 2.75 17.59 7.35
N GLU A 216 2.75 18.91 7.19
CA GLU A 216 1.67 19.61 6.50
C GLU A 216 1.60 19.23 5.01
N ASN A 217 2.72 19.26 4.30
CA ASN A 217 2.76 18.84 2.90
C ASN A 217 2.35 17.36 2.74
N TYR A 218 2.78 16.51 3.68
CA TYR A 218 2.41 15.10 3.71
C TYR A 218 0.90 14.91 3.93
N PHE A 219 0.30 15.70 4.82
CA PHE A 219 -1.15 15.74 5.00
C PHE A 219 -1.87 16.20 3.74
N GLN A 220 -1.44 17.32 3.15
CA GLN A 220 -2.04 17.88 1.94
C GLN A 220 -1.95 16.90 0.76
N ALA A 221 -0.84 16.20 0.61
CA ALA A 221 -0.71 15.17 -0.41
C ALA A 221 -1.79 14.07 -0.26
N LYS A 222 -2.08 13.62 0.98
CA LYS A 222 -3.15 12.64 1.22
C LYS A 222 -4.56 13.23 1.06
N ALA A 223 -4.75 14.50 1.40
CA ALA A 223 -6.02 15.19 1.25
C ALA A 223 -6.46 15.30 -0.23
N LYS A 224 -5.51 15.27 -1.19
CA LYS A 224 -5.79 15.26 -2.63
C LYS A 224 -6.75 14.14 -3.05
N LEU A 225 -6.71 12.95 -2.40
CA LEU A 225 -7.68 11.88 -2.68
C LEU A 225 -9.12 12.36 -2.47
N PHE A 226 -9.38 13.01 -1.35
CA PHE A 226 -10.72 13.49 -0.97
C PHE A 226 -11.10 14.74 -1.75
N GLU A 227 -10.12 15.57 -2.13
CA GLU A 227 -10.35 16.70 -3.02
C GLU A 227 -10.80 16.24 -4.41
N GLN A 228 -10.11 15.27 -5.00
CA GLN A 228 -10.49 14.63 -6.26
C GLN A 228 -11.91 14.05 -6.18
N MET A 229 -12.21 13.33 -5.08
CA MET A 229 -13.53 12.75 -4.87
C MET A 229 -14.63 13.81 -4.72
N ALA A 230 -14.37 14.90 -4.00
CA ALA A 230 -15.34 15.99 -3.80
C ALA A 230 -15.65 16.76 -5.09
N GLN A 231 -14.70 16.81 -6.02
CA GLN A 231 -14.84 17.45 -7.33
C GLN A 231 -15.46 16.53 -8.40
N ASP A 232 -15.56 15.23 -8.13
CA ASP A 232 -16.10 14.28 -9.12
C ASP A 232 -17.62 14.41 -9.30
N THR A 233 -17.99 15.13 -10.34
CA THR A 233 -19.40 15.28 -10.78
C THR A 233 -19.87 14.18 -11.73
N ARG A 234 -19.00 13.26 -12.14
CA ARG A 234 -19.24 12.25 -13.17
C ARG A 234 -19.65 10.90 -12.60
N SER A 235 -19.44 10.70 -11.31
CA SER A 235 -19.79 9.46 -10.61
C SER A 235 -21.30 9.29 -10.50
N ARG A 236 -21.83 8.09 -10.83
CA ARG A 236 -23.26 7.78 -10.68
C ARG A 236 -23.72 7.78 -9.22
N ARG A 237 -22.82 7.51 -8.29
CA ARG A 237 -23.05 7.56 -6.84
C ARG A 237 -22.17 8.64 -6.23
N LYS A 238 -22.72 9.43 -5.31
CA LYS A 238 -21.94 10.41 -4.57
C LYS A 238 -20.84 9.69 -3.80
N PRO A 239 -19.58 10.10 -3.93
CA PRO A 239 -18.48 9.47 -3.23
C PRO A 239 -18.59 9.67 -1.72
N VAL A 240 -18.03 8.72 -0.95
CA VAL A 240 -18.05 8.73 0.52
C VAL A 240 -16.63 8.70 1.06
N ALA A 241 -16.30 9.65 1.91
CA ALA A 241 -15.08 9.63 2.72
C ALA A 241 -15.31 8.82 4.00
N VAL A 242 -14.45 7.85 4.31
CA VAL A 242 -14.44 7.06 5.54
C VAL A 242 -13.19 7.43 6.34
N ILE A 243 -13.36 8.18 7.42
CA ILE A 243 -12.26 8.90 8.08
C ILE A 243 -12.14 8.48 9.55
N ASN A 244 -10.92 8.13 9.96
CA ASN A 244 -10.58 7.86 11.35
C ASN A 244 -10.54 9.16 12.18
N ILE A 245 -11.48 9.35 13.10
CA ILE A 245 -11.52 10.54 13.95
C ILE A 245 -10.80 10.39 15.29
N ASP A 246 -10.23 9.23 15.59
CA ASP A 246 -9.31 9.09 16.71
C ASP A 246 -7.93 9.70 16.37
N ASP A 247 -7.61 9.82 15.08
CA ASP A 247 -6.45 10.53 14.56
C ASP A 247 -6.71 12.04 14.45
N ALA A 248 -5.75 12.87 14.88
CA ALA A 248 -5.92 14.32 14.86
C ALA A 248 -6.04 14.89 13.43
N TYR A 249 -5.25 14.37 12.49
CA TYR A 249 -5.34 14.75 11.08
C TYR A 249 -6.62 14.21 10.43
N GLY A 250 -7.13 13.07 10.91
CA GLY A 250 -8.43 12.55 10.48
C GLY A 250 -9.57 13.49 10.88
N ARG A 251 -9.58 13.99 12.12
CA ARG A 251 -10.57 15.02 12.54
C ARG A 251 -10.51 16.24 11.64
N ARG A 252 -9.31 16.78 11.42
CA ARG A 252 -9.09 17.92 10.52
C ARG A 252 -9.59 17.63 9.11
N LEU A 253 -9.32 16.44 8.57
CA LEU A 253 -9.77 16.04 7.25
C LEU A 253 -11.30 15.95 7.19
N ALA A 254 -11.94 15.38 8.20
CA ALA A 254 -13.41 15.29 8.29
C ALA A 254 -14.07 16.69 8.29
N GLU A 255 -13.49 17.65 9.02
CA GLU A 255 -13.93 19.04 9.02
C GLU A 255 -13.77 19.70 7.66
N MET A 256 -12.60 19.53 7.00
CA MET A 256 -12.31 20.11 5.67
C MET A 256 -13.32 19.70 4.60
N PHE A 257 -13.84 18.47 4.67
CA PHE A 257 -14.75 17.92 3.67
C PHE A 257 -16.21 17.88 4.11
N SER A 258 -16.50 18.30 5.34
CA SER A 258 -17.89 18.49 5.81
C SER A 258 -18.64 19.46 4.90
N GLY A 259 -19.82 19.05 4.41
CA GLY A 259 -20.62 19.85 3.47
C GLY A 259 -20.16 19.82 2.01
N ARG A 260 -18.93 19.34 1.71
CA ARG A 260 -18.41 19.20 0.35
C ARG A 260 -18.67 17.82 -0.25
N MET A 261 -18.69 16.79 0.60
CA MET A 261 -19.02 15.41 0.22
C MET A 261 -19.63 14.66 1.41
N THR A 262 -20.10 13.43 1.18
CA THR A 262 -20.56 12.58 2.29
C THR A 262 -19.34 12.10 3.09
N VAL A 263 -19.26 12.51 4.34
CA VAL A 263 -18.25 12.05 5.29
C VAL A 263 -18.90 11.05 6.25
N LYS A 264 -18.25 9.90 6.43
CA LYS A 264 -18.53 8.88 7.43
C LYS A 264 -17.30 8.69 8.30
N THR A 265 -17.50 8.74 9.60
CA THR A 265 -16.41 8.68 10.56
C THR A 265 -16.32 7.32 11.22
N TYR A 266 -15.12 6.89 11.58
CA TYR A 266 -14.92 5.68 12.36
C TYR A 266 -13.87 5.89 13.46
N GLY A 267 -13.92 5.07 14.50
CA GLY A 267 -13.01 5.11 15.63
C GLY A 267 -13.66 4.67 16.94
N SER A 268 -13.02 4.92 18.06
CA SER A 268 -13.56 4.73 19.42
C SER A 268 -14.17 6.02 19.98
N ALA A 269 -13.84 7.17 19.40
CA ALA A 269 -14.31 8.47 19.85
C ALA A 269 -15.83 8.60 19.82
N LEU A 270 -16.36 9.33 20.77
CA LEU A 270 -17.78 9.68 20.82
C LEU A 270 -18.16 10.46 19.56
N GLY A 271 -19.26 10.07 18.92
CA GLY A 271 -19.74 10.72 17.70
C GLY A 271 -19.23 10.10 16.40
N ALA A 272 -18.39 9.06 16.44
CA ALA A 272 -18.08 8.29 15.24
C ALA A 272 -19.32 7.58 14.68
N ASP A 273 -19.54 7.63 13.36
CA ASP A 273 -20.62 6.90 12.69
C ASP A 273 -20.50 5.38 12.84
N PHE A 274 -19.25 4.86 12.78
CA PHE A 274 -18.88 3.48 13.03
C PHE A 274 -18.00 3.45 14.28
N ARG A 275 -18.63 3.26 15.42
CA ARG A 275 -17.94 3.39 16.71
C ARG A 275 -17.56 2.04 17.31
N MET A 276 -16.28 1.85 17.58
CA MET A 276 -15.77 0.71 18.35
C MET A 276 -15.90 1.00 19.84
N LEU A 277 -16.68 0.18 20.55
CA LEU A 277 -16.90 0.31 21.99
C LEU A 277 -15.89 -0.54 22.77
N VAL A 278 -16.29 -1.72 23.20
CA VAL A 278 -15.43 -2.65 23.93
C VAL A 278 -14.65 -3.51 22.93
N HIS A 279 -13.41 -3.85 23.26
CA HIS A 279 -12.57 -4.67 22.40
C HIS A 279 -11.68 -5.61 23.23
N HIS A 280 -11.45 -6.80 22.69
CA HIS A 280 -10.55 -7.80 23.23
C HIS A 280 -9.66 -8.36 22.13
N ALA A 281 -8.36 -8.52 22.43
CA ALA A 281 -7.41 -9.20 21.57
C ALA A 281 -7.00 -10.53 22.20
N THR A 282 -6.91 -11.57 21.37
CA THR A 282 -6.40 -12.88 21.76
C THR A 282 -5.33 -13.33 20.77
N ALA A 283 -4.60 -14.38 21.10
CA ALA A 283 -3.62 -14.96 20.19
C ALA A 283 -4.22 -15.59 18.90
N LYS A 284 -5.55 -15.70 18.81
CA LYS A 284 -6.26 -16.27 17.66
C LYS A 284 -7.02 -15.24 16.84
N GLY A 285 -7.07 -13.98 17.29
CA GLY A 285 -7.79 -12.91 16.62
C GLY A 285 -8.26 -11.83 17.60
N SER A 286 -9.10 -10.96 17.12
CA SER A 286 -9.65 -9.84 17.89
C SER A 286 -11.17 -9.80 17.80
N GLU A 287 -11.79 -9.27 18.85
CA GLU A 287 -13.24 -9.09 18.94
C GLU A 287 -13.53 -7.67 19.42
N TYR A 288 -14.52 -7.01 18.85
CA TYR A 288 -14.99 -5.71 19.30
C TYR A 288 -16.49 -5.54 19.09
N GLU A 289 -17.08 -4.66 19.88
CA GLU A 289 -18.47 -4.23 19.74
C GLU A 289 -18.53 -3.00 18.84
N LEU A 290 -19.26 -3.09 17.73
CA LEU A 290 -19.51 -1.99 16.79
C LEU A 290 -20.88 -1.36 17.06
N GLU A 291 -20.90 -0.08 17.40
CA GLU A 291 -22.12 0.74 17.34
C GLU A 291 -22.25 1.38 15.95
N TYR A 292 -23.37 1.10 15.27
CA TYR A 292 -23.68 1.70 13.96
C TYR A 292 -25.18 1.92 13.82
N LYS A 293 -25.58 3.18 13.53
CA LYS A 293 -27.00 3.61 13.39
C LYS A 293 -27.85 3.20 14.62
N GLY A 294 -27.33 3.41 15.82
CA GLY A 294 -28.01 3.11 17.08
C GLY A 294 -28.21 1.60 17.36
N LYS A 295 -27.49 0.72 16.64
CA LYS A 295 -27.49 -0.72 16.87
C LYS A 295 -26.08 -1.18 17.20
N SER A 296 -26.01 -2.18 18.09
CA SER A 296 -24.75 -2.83 18.47
C SER A 296 -24.59 -4.15 17.74
N TYR A 297 -23.37 -4.43 17.31
CA TYR A 297 -22.98 -5.65 16.59
C TYR A 297 -21.68 -6.18 17.16
N LEU A 298 -21.64 -7.47 17.45
CA LEU A 298 -20.39 -8.16 17.79
C LEU A 298 -19.60 -8.46 16.51
N VAL A 299 -18.38 -7.96 16.44
CA VAL A 299 -17.47 -8.14 15.29
C VAL A 299 -16.30 -8.99 15.72
N ARG A 300 -16.03 -10.07 14.97
CA ARG A 300 -14.86 -10.93 15.13
C ARG A 300 -14.00 -10.86 13.90
N VAL A 301 -12.68 -10.75 14.11
CA VAL A 301 -11.70 -10.69 13.03
C VAL A 301 -10.52 -11.60 13.35
N PRO A 302 -10.08 -12.47 12.41
CA PRO A 302 -8.97 -13.40 12.63
C PRO A 302 -7.60 -12.71 12.51
N LEU A 303 -7.52 -11.44 12.91
CA LEU A 303 -6.30 -10.63 12.92
C LEU A 303 -6.05 -10.11 14.32
N ILE A 304 -4.79 -10.07 14.72
CA ILE A 304 -4.36 -9.75 16.08
C ILE A 304 -3.99 -8.26 16.19
N GLY A 305 -4.28 -7.67 17.33
CA GLY A 305 -3.84 -6.32 17.71
C GLY A 305 -4.86 -5.24 17.46
N LYS A 306 -4.82 -4.23 18.34
CA LYS A 306 -5.74 -3.09 18.31
C LYS A 306 -5.73 -2.36 16.96
N PHE A 307 -4.55 -2.18 16.36
CA PHE A 307 -4.44 -1.53 15.06
C PHE A 307 -5.14 -2.32 13.93
N ASN A 308 -5.19 -3.66 14.01
CA ASN A 308 -5.93 -4.49 13.05
C ASN A 308 -7.44 -4.44 13.29
N MET A 309 -7.90 -4.18 14.52
CA MET A 309 -9.31 -3.86 14.76
C MET A 309 -9.70 -2.56 14.05
N TYR A 310 -8.86 -1.49 14.12
CA TYR A 310 -9.08 -0.25 13.37
C TYR A 310 -9.04 -0.47 11.86
N ASN A 311 -8.09 -1.25 11.35
CA ASN A 311 -8.01 -1.59 9.93
C ASN A 311 -9.27 -2.35 9.46
N SER A 312 -9.75 -3.30 10.26
CA SER A 312 -10.98 -4.05 9.97
C SER A 312 -12.23 -3.17 10.05
N LEU A 313 -12.29 -2.26 11.02
CA LEU A 313 -13.39 -1.30 11.15
C LEU A 313 -13.43 -0.33 9.95
N ALA A 314 -12.28 0.16 9.50
CA ALA A 314 -12.17 1.00 8.31
C ALA A 314 -12.65 0.29 7.04
N ALA A 315 -12.19 -0.95 6.83
CA ALA A 315 -12.61 -1.76 5.70
C ALA A 315 -14.11 -2.10 5.76
N LEU A 316 -14.62 -2.48 6.93
CA LEU A 316 -16.03 -2.76 7.18
C LEU A 316 -16.90 -1.53 6.86
N ALA A 317 -16.53 -0.36 7.39
CA ALA A 317 -17.22 0.89 7.12
C ALA A 317 -17.24 1.22 5.61
N ALA A 318 -16.12 1.01 4.92
CA ALA A 318 -16.00 1.29 3.49
C ALA A 318 -16.89 0.37 2.65
N VAL A 319 -16.90 -0.94 2.90
CA VAL A 319 -17.73 -1.87 2.12
C VAL A 319 -19.22 -1.69 2.41
N ILE A 320 -19.60 -1.29 3.63
CA ILE A 320 -20.98 -0.91 3.96
C ILE A 320 -21.37 0.36 3.20
N CYS A 321 -20.50 1.36 3.13
CA CYS A 321 -20.71 2.57 2.32
C CYS A 321 -20.77 2.25 0.81
N ALA A 322 -20.06 1.23 0.36
CA ALA A 322 -20.12 0.71 -1.01
C ALA A 322 -21.43 -0.03 -1.33
N GLY A 323 -22.24 -0.37 -0.31
CA GLY A 323 -23.58 -0.95 -0.46
C GLY A 323 -23.69 -2.42 -0.03
N ILE A 324 -22.67 -2.99 0.62
CA ILE A 324 -22.77 -4.33 1.21
C ILE A 324 -23.56 -4.23 2.52
N PRO A 325 -24.57 -5.09 2.75
CA PRO A 325 -25.34 -5.09 3.99
C PRO A 325 -24.46 -5.33 5.22
N VAL A 326 -24.70 -4.60 6.30
CA VAL A 326 -23.84 -4.63 7.51
C VAL A 326 -23.70 -6.05 8.10
N ARG A 327 -24.79 -6.85 8.08
CA ARG A 327 -24.73 -8.22 8.63
C ARG A 327 -23.86 -9.14 7.78
N ASP A 328 -23.95 -9.02 6.45
CA ASP A 328 -23.16 -9.81 5.52
C ASP A 328 -21.67 -9.43 5.60
N ALA A 329 -21.39 -8.13 5.67
CA ALA A 329 -20.02 -7.65 5.84
C ALA A 329 -19.38 -8.15 7.14
N ILE A 330 -20.12 -8.14 8.27
CA ILE A 330 -19.64 -8.67 9.56
C ILE A 330 -19.44 -10.19 9.50
N ALA A 331 -20.37 -10.92 8.90
CA ALA A 331 -20.26 -12.37 8.76
C ALA A 331 -19.05 -12.75 7.91
N ASN A 332 -18.81 -12.05 6.80
CA ASN A 332 -17.69 -12.28 5.90
C ASN A 332 -16.35 -11.93 6.54
N LEU A 333 -16.31 -10.94 7.45
CA LEU A 333 -15.08 -10.50 8.12
C LEU A 333 -14.44 -11.62 8.97
N GLN A 334 -15.22 -12.55 9.50
CA GLN A 334 -14.70 -13.69 10.27
C GLN A 334 -13.89 -14.67 9.40
N ASN A 335 -14.09 -14.66 8.09
CA ASN A 335 -13.51 -15.60 7.14
C ASN A 335 -12.40 -14.97 6.26
N ILE A 336 -11.92 -13.78 6.63
CA ILE A 336 -10.81 -13.18 5.87
C ILE A 336 -9.52 -13.97 6.09
N PRO A 337 -8.70 -14.14 5.05
CA PRO A 337 -7.38 -14.75 5.21
C PRO A 337 -6.45 -13.83 6.01
N GLN A 338 -5.38 -14.42 6.53
CA GLN A 338 -4.28 -13.62 7.08
C GLN A 338 -3.68 -12.75 6.00
N VAL A 339 -3.22 -11.56 6.38
CA VAL A 339 -2.57 -10.63 5.47
C VAL A 339 -1.07 -10.96 5.42
N PRO A 340 -0.51 -11.39 4.29
CA PRO A 340 0.89 -11.79 4.21
C PRO A 340 1.83 -10.71 4.73
N GLY A 341 2.72 -11.07 5.66
CA GLY A 341 3.68 -10.16 6.27
C GLY A 341 3.10 -9.02 7.11
N ARG A 342 1.87 -9.17 7.62
CA ARG A 342 1.21 -8.21 8.53
C ARG A 342 0.70 -8.92 9.77
N LEU A 343 1.55 -9.12 10.77
CA LEU A 343 1.34 -10.06 11.89
C LEU A 343 0.86 -11.43 11.39
N GLU A 344 1.49 -11.93 10.33
CA GLU A 344 1.20 -13.25 9.78
C GLU A 344 1.64 -14.32 10.76
N LEU A 345 0.69 -15.10 11.27
CA LEU A 345 0.90 -16.08 12.33
C LEU A 345 1.27 -17.46 11.76
N PHE A 346 2.30 -18.05 12.34
CA PHE A 346 2.68 -19.46 12.21
C PHE A 346 2.71 -20.08 13.60
N THR A 347 2.16 -21.29 13.74
CA THR A 347 2.18 -22.03 15.02
C THR A 347 3.28 -23.08 14.97
N HIS A 348 4.27 -22.93 15.86
CA HIS A 348 5.35 -23.89 16.00
C HIS A 348 4.81 -25.20 16.61
N PRO A 349 5.26 -26.40 16.18
CA PRO A 349 4.83 -27.68 16.77
C PRO A 349 4.99 -27.74 18.30
N GLY A 350 6.08 -27.19 18.85
CA GLY A 350 6.29 -27.05 20.29
C GLY A 350 5.44 -25.96 20.98
N GLY A 351 4.42 -25.40 20.31
CA GLY A 351 3.43 -24.50 20.88
C GLY A 351 3.84 -23.02 20.99
N ALA A 352 5.01 -22.62 20.49
CA ALA A 352 5.37 -21.21 20.33
C ALA A 352 4.61 -20.58 19.14
N GLN A 353 4.39 -19.28 19.20
CA GLN A 353 3.80 -18.52 18.11
C GLN A 353 4.87 -17.70 17.39
N ILE A 354 4.88 -17.75 16.07
CA ILE A 354 5.83 -17.01 15.23
C ILE A 354 5.04 -16.03 14.39
N PHE A 355 5.40 -14.75 14.46
CA PHE A 355 4.78 -13.68 13.69
C PHE A 355 5.76 -13.07 12.71
N ILE A 356 5.31 -12.86 11.48
CA ILE A 356 6.05 -12.10 10.46
C ILE A 356 5.35 -10.77 10.25
N ASP A 357 6.13 -9.67 10.30
CA ASP A 357 5.59 -8.33 10.10
C ASP A 357 6.52 -7.44 9.26
N TYR A 358 5.93 -6.51 8.54
CA TYR A 358 6.64 -5.52 7.71
C TYR A 358 7.13 -4.31 8.51
N ALA A 359 7.05 -4.31 9.83
CA ALA A 359 7.49 -3.20 10.69
C ALA A 359 8.98 -2.91 10.49
N HIS A 360 9.28 -1.81 9.78
CA HIS A 360 10.62 -1.37 9.38
C HIS A 360 10.92 0.08 9.80
N THR A 361 10.03 0.69 10.59
CA THR A 361 10.22 1.99 11.23
C THR A 361 10.18 1.86 12.74
N PRO A 362 10.78 2.79 13.52
CA PRO A 362 10.77 2.73 14.99
C PRO A 362 9.34 2.61 15.56
N ASP A 363 8.42 3.44 15.11
CA ASP A 363 7.03 3.47 15.60
C ASP A 363 6.26 2.18 15.24
N ALA A 364 6.47 1.64 14.03
CA ALA A 364 5.84 0.39 13.62
C ALA A 364 6.35 -0.79 14.45
N LEU A 365 7.67 -0.89 14.65
CA LEU A 365 8.27 -1.94 15.45
C LEU A 365 7.84 -1.85 16.92
N GLU A 366 7.79 -0.65 17.49
CA GLU A 366 7.28 -0.43 18.84
C GLU A 366 5.83 -0.90 19.00
N ASN A 367 4.95 -0.53 18.08
CA ASN A 367 3.54 -0.90 18.11
C ASN A 367 3.34 -2.42 18.01
N VAL A 368 4.08 -3.07 17.12
CA VAL A 368 4.01 -4.54 16.95
C VAL A 368 4.55 -5.24 18.19
N CYS A 369 5.72 -4.83 18.72
CA CYS A 369 6.29 -5.40 19.94
C CYS A 369 5.36 -5.22 21.14
N LYS A 370 4.76 -4.05 21.34
CA LYS A 370 3.77 -3.81 22.43
C LYS A 370 2.59 -4.77 22.31
N THR A 371 2.00 -4.87 21.12
CA THR A 371 0.87 -5.75 20.85
C THR A 371 1.19 -7.21 21.17
N LEU A 372 2.35 -7.69 20.71
CA LEU A 372 2.74 -9.07 20.97
C LEU A 372 3.16 -9.32 22.41
N LYS A 373 3.75 -8.32 23.09
CA LYS A 373 4.11 -8.43 24.51
C LYS A 373 2.89 -8.57 25.41
N GLU A 374 1.80 -7.88 25.10
CA GLU A 374 0.51 -8.02 25.81
C GLU A 374 -0.10 -9.43 25.69
N LEU A 375 0.18 -10.12 24.59
CA LEU A 375 -0.32 -11.47 24.30
C LEU A 375 0.66 -12.58 24.76
N CYS A 376 1.89 -12.20 25.06
CA CYS A 376 2.96 -13.12 25.35
C CYS A 376 2.88 -13.60 26.79
N SER A 377 2.72 -14.91 26.99
CA SER A 377 2.69 -15.50 28.34
C SER A 377 4.08 -15.76 28.93
N ARG A 378 5.14 -15.74 28.10
CA ARG A 378 6.49 -16.04 28.54
C ARG A 378 7.52 -15.04 27.99
N ARG A 379 8.12 -15.26 26.81
CA ARG A 379 9.15 -14.40 26.23
C ARG A 379 8.75 -13.91 24.86
N LEU A 380 8.98 -12.63 24.59
CA LEU A 380 9.00 -12.06 23.24
C LEU A 380 10.43 -12.06 22.72
N ILE A 381 10.70 -12.80 21.63
CA ILE A 381 11.97 -12.87 20.91
C ILE A 381 11.79 -12.10 19.60
N THR A 382 12.56 -11.04 19.38
CA THR A 382 12.43 -10.21 18.18
C THR A 382 13.65 -10.33 17.27
N VAL A 383 13.44 -10.75 16.03
CA VAL A 383 14.43 -10.80 14.93
C VAL A 383 14.15 -9.65 14.00
N PHE A 384 15.14 -8.75 13.80
CA PHE A 384 14.94 -7.59 12.92
C PHE A 384 16.27 -7.04 12.38
N GLY A 385 16.18 -6.24 11.34
CA GLY A 385 17.26 -5.48 10.75
C GLY A 385 16.74 -4.14 10.20
N CYS A 386 17.64 -3.37 9.59
CA CYS A 386 17.30 -2.13 8.88
C CYS A 386 17.81 -2.17 7.45
N GLY A 387 17.09 -1.50 6.55
CA GLY A 387 17.52 -1.33 5.17
C GLY A 387 18.72 -0.39 5.03
N GLY A 388 19.62 -0.70 4.09
CA GLY A 388 20.63 0.22 3.58
C GLY A 388 20.01 1.27 2.66
N ASP A 389 20.73 2.37 2.41
CA ASP A 389 20.31 3.51 1.61
C ASP A 389 18.95 4.09 2.09
N ARG A 390 18.78 4.12 3.42
CA ARG A 390 17.61 4.63 4.14
C ARG A 390 18.06 5.52 5.30
N ASP A 391 17.08 6.13 5.97
CA ASP A 391 17.33 7.02 7.12
C ASP A 391 18.12 6.29 8.23
N ARG A 392 19.39 6.69 8.38
CA ARG A 392 20.31 6.13 9.38
C ARG A 392 19.87 6.47 10.80
N GLY A 393 19.17 7.60 11.02
CA GLY A 393 18.67 8.01 12.33
C GLY A 393 17.66 7.05 12.92
N ASN A 394 16.96 6.28 12.10
CA ASN A 394 16.00 5.26 12.54
C ASN A 394 16.68 4.02 13.13
N ARG A 395 17.93 3.71 12.76
CA ARG A 395 18.64 2.48 13.16
C ARG A 395 18.78 2.32 14.67
N PRO A 396 19.41 3.28 15.41
CA PRO A 396 19.51 3.17 16.86
C PRO A 396 18.14 3.28 17.56
N ARG A 397 17.18 4.01 17.00
CA ARG A 397 15.82 4.10 17.53
C ARG A 397 15.07 2.77 17.44
N MET A 398 15.22 2.03 16.35
CA MET A 398 14.67 0.68 16.21
C MET A 398 15.31 -0.28 17.20
N GLY A 399 16.64 -0.22 17.38
CA GLY A 399 17.37 -0.97 18.39
C GLY A 399 16.84 -0.72 19.80
N ALA A 400 16.68 0.55 20.19
CA ALA A 400 16.13 0.94 21.48
C ALA A 400 14.68 0.45 21.69
N ALA A 401 13.83 0.57 20.69
CA ALA A 401 12.44 0.10 20.75
C ALA A 401 12.36 -1.42 20.95
N ALA A 402 13.12 -2.19 20.16
CA ALA A 402 13.18 -3.64 20.29
C ALA A 402 13.70 -4.09 21.67
N ALA A 403 14.83 -3.53 22.11
CA ALA A 403 15.45 -3.90 23.39
C ALA A 403 14.57 -3.57 24.61
N ARG A 404 13.76 -2.53 24.54
CA ARG A 404 12.85 -2.13 25.62
C ARG A 404 11.65 -3.08 25.76
N LEU A 405 11.15 -3.61 24.66
CA LEU A 405 9.89 -4.34 24.63
C LEU A 405 10.04 -5.87 24.51
N SER A 406 11.21 -6.34 24.07
CA SER A 406 11.49 -7.76 23.89
C SER A 406 12.36 -8.30 25.01
N ASP A 407 12.20 -9.60 25.33
CA ASP A 407 13.02 -10.31 26.31
C ASP A 407 14.37 -10.75 25.71
N ALA A 408 14.39 -10.98 24.38
CA ALA A 408 15.59 -11.26 23.62
C ALA A 408 15.47 -10.64 22.22
N CYS A 409 16.61 -10.18 21.70
CA CYS A 409 16.69 -9.62 20.35
C CYS A 409 17.77 -10.32 19.53
N ILE A 410 17.51 -10.54 18.26
CA ILE A 410 18.50 -10.96 17.27
C ILE A 410 18.55 -9.89 16.17
N VAL A 411 19.68 -9.19 16.08
CA VAL A 411 19.91 -8.18 15.04
C VAL A 411 20.54 -8.86 13.83
N THR A 412 19.94 -8.67 12.67
CA THR A 412 20.31 -9.35 11.42
C THR A 412 20.27 -8.40 10.22
N SER A 413 20.63 -8.89 9.02
CA SER A 413 20.47 -8.14 7.78
C SER A 413 19.01 -8.08 7.36
N ASP A 414 18.63 -6.93 6.78
CA ASP A 414 17.39 -6.75 6.01
C ASP A 414 17.75 -6.70 4.51
N ASN A 415 17.57 -5.58 3.83
CA ASN A 415 18.05 -5.27 2.48
C ASN A 415 19.26 -4.31 2.59
N PRO A 416 20.49 -4.77 2.67
CA PRO A 416 21.65 -3.89 2.87
C PRO A 416 21.94 -2.97 1.68
N ARG A 417 21.48 -3.32 0.48
CA ARG A 417 21.67 -2.58 -0.78
C ARG A 417 23.16 -2.27 -1.02
N SER A 418 23.51 -0.96 -1.11
CA SER A 418 24.90 -0.56 -1.34
C SER A 418 25.77 -0.52 -0.07
N GLU A 419 25.14 -0.59 1.13
CA GLU A 419 25.86 -0.49 2.39
C GLU A 419 26.35 -1.87 2.89
N GLU A 420 27.43 -1.86 3.67
CA GLU A 420 27.97 -3.05 4.31
C GLU A 420 27.04 -3.52 5.45
N PRO A 421 26.58 -4.80 5.46
CA PRO A 421 25.59 -5.29 6.43
C PRO A 421 26.00 -5.09 7.90
N LEU A 422 27.26 -5.37 8.26
CA LEU A 422 27.74 -5.21 9.62
C LEU A 422 27.78 -3.75 10.08
N SER A 423 27.98 -2.80 9.15
CA SER A 423 27.89 -1.37 9.46
C SER A 423 26.48 -0.98 9.87
N ILE A 424 25.46 -1.48 9.16
CA ILE A 424 24.06 -1.24 9.49
C ILE A 424 23.73 -1.85 10.88
N ILE A 425 24.14 -3.11 11.10
CA ILE A 425 23.91 -3.83 12.36
C ILE A 425 24.56 -3.09 13.54
N SER A 426 25.79 -2.58 13.37
CA SER A 426 26.50 -1.81 14.41
C SER A 426 25.75 -0.54 14.80
N GLN A 427 25.13 0.15 13.83
CA GLN A 427 24.32 1.35 14.09
C GLN A 427 23.01 1.02 14.81
N ILE A 428 22.40 -0.14 14.55
CA ILE A 428 21.25 -0.63 15.30
C ILE A 428 21.66 -0.92 16.75
N ALA A 429 22.75 -1.67 16.92
CA ALA A 429 23.30 -2.09 18.21
C ALA A 429 23.68 -0.91 19.12
N ALA A 430 24.11 0.23 18.54
CA ALA A 430 24.43 1.44 19.28
C ALA A 430 23.21 2.00 20.08
N GLY A 431 21.98 1.62 19.72
CA GLY A 431 20.78 1.96 20.46
C GLY A 431 20.34 0.93 21.50
N MET A 432 21.10 -0.17 21.69
CA MET A 432 20.72 -1.31 22.51
C MET A 432 21.65 -1.47 23.71
N PRO A 433 21.13 -1.83 24.91
CA PRO A 433 21.96 -2.18 26.05
C PRO A 433 22.79 -3.45 25.76
N GLU A 434 24.05 -3.48 26.20
CA GLU A 434 24.89 -4.65 26.11
C GLU A 434 24.27 -5.89 26.78
N GLY A 435 24.45 -7.05 26.19
CA GLY A 435 23.92 -8.32 26.68
C GLY A 435 22.44 -8.56 26.44
N ARG A 436 21.73 -7.63 25.80
CA ARG A 436 20.29 -7.75 25.48
C ARG A 436 20.00 -8.20 24.06
N TYR A 437 21.02 -8.43 23.25
CA TYR A 437 20.89 -8.84 21.86
C TYR A 437 22.02 -9.77 21.41
N ALA A 438 21.72 -10.56 20.39
CA ALA A 438 22.71 -11.32 19.62
C ALA A 438 22.79 -10.73 18.21
N ILE A 439 23.97 -10.80 17.60
CA ILE A 439 24.22 -10.40 16.21
C ILE A 439 24.36 -11.66 15.37
N ILE A 440 23.48 -11.86 14.39
CA ILE A 440 23.54 -12.95 13.42
C ILE A 440 23.29 -12.31 12.04
N PRO A 441 24.33 -11.96 11.28
CA PRO A 441 24.17 -11.24 10.00
C PRO A 441 23.37 -11.99 8.96
N ASP A 442 23.51 -13.31 8.88
CA ASP A 442 22.72 -14.17 8.01
C ASP A 442 21.30 -14.27 8.54
N ARG A 443 20.33 -13.74 7.76
CA ARG A 443 18.93 -13.67 8.18
C ARG A 443 18.25 -15.03 8.28
N ALA A 444 18.58 -15.97 7.39
CA ALA A 444 18.05 -17.33 7.47
C ALA A 444 18.48 -18.02 8.76
N ARG A 445 19.78 -17.89 9.11
CA ARG A 445 20.34 -18.40 10.36
C ARG A 445 19.76 -17.68 11.59
N ALA A 446 19.51 -16.39 11.51
CA ALA A 446 18.88 -15.63 12.60
C ALA A 446 17.48 -16.15 12.89
N ILE A 447 16.67 -16.37 11.84
CA ILE A 447 15.31 -16.95 11.94
C ILE A 447 15.36 -18.36 12.50
N ALA A 448 16.22 -19.23 11.98
CA ALA A 448 16.42 -20.59 12.49
C ALA A 448 16.77 -20.59 13.98
N THR A 449 17.74 -19.75 14.40
CA THR A 449 18.16 -19.63 15.81
C THR A 449 17.00 -19.19 16.71
N ALA A 450 16.17 -18.22 16.27
CA ALA A 450 15.02 -17.76 17.04
C ALA A 450 13.96 -18.88 17.23
N ILE A 451 13.70 -19.63 16.15
CA ILE A 451 12.73 -20.75 16.17
C ILE A 451 13.23 -21.89 17.06
N ASP A 452 14.54 -22.21 17.00
CA ASP A 452 15.17 -23.25 17.82
C ASP A 452 15.11 -22.95 19.31
N GLN A 453 15.24 -21.69 19.69
CA GLN A 453 15.20 -21.24 21.08
C GLN A 453 13.78 -21.09 21.62
N ALA A 454 12.77 -21.06 20.75
CA ALA A 454 11.38 -20.85 21.14
C ALA A 454 10.81 -22.06 21.90
N ARG A 455 10.00 -21.79 22.89
CA ARG A 455 9.32 -22.78 23.77
C ARG A 455 7.85 -22.45 23.85
N LEU A 456 7.07 -23.38 24.34
CA LEU A 456 5.65 -23.17 24.63
C LEU A 456 5.42 -21.87 25.41
N GLY A 457 4.54 -21.01 24.91
CA GLY A 457 4.23 -19.71 25.49
C GLY A 457 5.16 -18.56 25.08
N ASP A 458 6.26 -18.85 24.33
CA ASP A 458 7.07 -17.81 23.70
C ASP A 458 6.40 -17.29 22.44
N ILE A 459 6.66 -16.02 22.13
CA ILE A 459 6.34 -15.38 20.84
C ILE A 459 7.64 -15.00 20.16
N VAL A 460 7.79 -15.37 18.88
CA VAL A 460 8.87 -14.92 18.00
C VAL A 460 8.30 -13.90 17.01
N LEU A 461 8.85 -12.70 16.98
CA LEU A 461 8.56 -11.69 15.97
C LEU A 461 9.72 -11.63 14.98
N ILE A 462 9.44 -11.79 13.68
CA ILE A 462 10.37 -11.57 12.58
C ILE A 462 9.89 -10.31 11.86
N ALA A 463 10.62 -9.20 12.02
CA ALA A 463 10.24 -7.88 11.54
C ALA A 463 11.17 -7.35 10.44
N GLY A 464 10.61 -6.47 9.60
CA GLY A 464 11.29 -5.72 8.55
C GLY A 464 10.80 -6.05 7.14
N LYS A 465 10.93 -7.31 6.72
CA LYS A 465 10.65 -7.73 5.34
C LYS A 465 9.18 -8.09 5.08
N GLY A 466 8.48 -8.61 6.07
CA GLY A 466 7.08 -9.01 5.93
C GLY A 466 6.86 -9.95 4.74
N HIS A 467 6.11 -9.49 3.73
CA HIS A 467 5.75 -10.25 2.53
C HIS A 467 6.84 -10.26 1.44
N GLU A 468 7.94 -9.52 1.59
CA GLU A 468 9.00 -9.49 0.57
C GLU A 468 9.57 -10.89 0.32
N ASN A 469 9.75 -11.22 -0.95
CA ASN A 469 10.28 -12.51 -1.41
C ASN A 469 11.72 -12.42 -1.96
N TYR A 470 12.43 -11.33 -1.67
CA TYR A 470 13.80 -11.08 -2.08
C TYR A 470 14.61 -10.45 -0.95
N GLN A 471 15.95 -10.56 -1.04
CA GLN A 471 16.88 -9.71 -0.31
C GLN A 471 17.73 -8.93 -1.32
N GLU A 472 17.87 -7.62 -1.11
CA GLU A 472 18.59 -6.71 -2.00
C GLU A 472 19.98 -6.45 -1.46
N LEU A 473 20.99 -7.01 -2.15
CA LEU A 473 22.41 -6.92 -1.85
C LEU A 473 23.09 -5.94 -2.82
N SER A 474 24.33 -5.55 -2.57
CA SER A 474 25.14 -4.75 -3.50
C SER A 474 25.36 -5.43 -4.85
N THR A 475 25.30 -6.76 -4.90
CA THR A 475 25.43 -7.59 -6.10
C THR A 475 24.11 -7.79 -6.86
N GLY A 476 22.99 -7.35 -6.31
CA GLY A 476 21.65 -7.53 -6.89
C GLY A 476 20.66 -8.20 -5.92
N ARG A 477 19.50 -8.56 -6.45
CA ARG A 477 18.45 -9.24 -5.66
C ARG A 477 18.61 -10.74 -5.71
N ILE A 478 18.49 -11.36 -4.55
CA ILE A 478 18.41 -12.82 -4.38
C ILE A 478 17.04 -13.23 -3.87
N ASP A 479 16.57 -14.44 -4.20
CA ASP A 479 15.32 -14.98 -3.64
C ASP A 479 15.48 -15.23 -2.15
N PHE A 480 14.59 -14.64 -1.35
CA PHE A 480 14.57 -14.78 0.10
C PHE A 480 13.19 -14.43 0.66
N SER A 481 12.65 -15.23 1.55
CA SER A 481 11.35 -14.96 2.18
C SER A 481 11.36 -15.43 3.62
N ASP A 482 11.03 -14.52 4.56
CA ASP A 482 10.87 -14.85 5.97
C ASP A 482 9.87 -16.02 6.17
N ALA A 483 8.76 -16.01 5.44
CA ALA A 483 7.75 -17.06 5.51
C ALA A 483 8.25 -18.43 5.00
N LYS A 484 9.07 -18.45 3.94
CA LYS A 484 9.70 -19.69 3.46
C LYS A 484 10.66 -20.25 4.50
N GLU A 485 11.49 -19.39 5.13
CA GLU A 485 12.44 -19.79 6.16
C GLU A 485 11.73 -20.29 7.44
N VAL A 486 10.66 -19.63 7.86
CA VAL A 486 9.85 -20.12 8.99
C VAL A 486 9.30 -21.52 8.70
N ARG A 487 8.62 -21.71 7.56
CA ARG A 487 8.07 -23.02 7.19
C ARG A 487 9.15 -24.10 7.12
N ARG A 488 10.31 -23.79 6.52
CA ARG A 488 11.43 -24.71 6.40
C ARG A 488 11.93 -25.20 7.78
N ASN A 489 12.10 -24.29 8.71
CA ASN A 489 12.62 -24.60 10.04
C ASN A 489 11.57 -25.32 10.92
N MET A 490 10.28 -25.04 10.73
CA MET A 490 9.19 -25.79 11.37
C MET A 490 9.13 -27.24 10.85
N PHE A 491 9.28 -27.44 9.53
CA PHE A 491 9.24 -28.79 8.92
C PHE A 491 10.43 -29.66 9.36
N ILE A 492 11.61 -29.08 9.58
CA ILE A 492 12.78 -29.81 10.08
C ILE A 492 12.50 -30.30 11.49
N LYS A 493 11.91 -29.49 12.36
CA LYS A 493 11.60 -29.88 13.74
C LYS A 493 10.47 -30.91 13.84
N GLU A 494 9.46 -30.88 12.97
CA GLU A 494 8.45 -31.95 12.92
C GLU A 494 9.10 -33.31 12.65
N ARG A 495 10.17 -33.39 11.84
CA ARG A 495 10.91 -34.62 11.57
C ARG A 495 11.81 -35.05 12.73
N GLU A 496 12.31 -34.12 13.53
CA GLU A 496 13.16 -34.41 14.69
C GLU A 496 12.33 -34.83 15.92
N GLU A 497 11.15 -34.22 16.14
CA GLU A 497 10.26 -34.54 17.25
C GLU A 497 9.39 -35.78 17.00
N PHE A 498 9.15 -36.14 15.72
CA PHE A 498 8.43 -37.34 15.30
C PHE A 498 9.26 -38.12 14.26
N PRO A 499 10.40 -38.72 14.65
CA PRO A 499 11.08 -39.66 13.76
C PRO A 499 10.10 -40.79 13.45
N GLN A 500 9.84 -41.01 12.17
CA GLN A 500 8.81 -41.92 11.66
C GLN A 500 8.80 -43.24 12.44
N ALA A 501 7.61 -43.61 12.99
CA ALA A 501 7.32 -44.93 13.45
C ALA A 501 7.23 -45.92 12.27
#